data_b890689f2a0621aab9b1f05a96ca9f93
#
_entry.id   b890689f2a0621aab9b1f05a96ca9f93
#
_cell.length_a   1.000
_cell.length_b   1.000
_cell.length_c   1.000
_cell.angle_alpha   90.00
_cell.angle_beta   90.00
_cell.angle_gamma   90.00
#
_symmetry.space_group_name_H-M   'P 1'
#
loop_
_entity.id
_entity.type
_entity.pdbx_description
1 polymer ?
#
loop_
_entity_poly.entity_id
_entity_poly.type
_entity_poly.pdbx_seq_one_letter_code
_entity_poly.pdbx_strand_id
1 'polypeptide(L)'
;MKEVVLVKFGEMALKGLNKRSFEDMLKKNIKRRIKNLGKFELTSAQSTTYINPLDENVDLEEVVDRVGKIFGIAALCRACVCEKDFSDISAKAVEYLEDVLSCAKTFKVNAKRSDKAFAMKSPEICAELGGILLEKFPHLTVDVKNPEVTVTVEVRDTNAYVHAENIRGAGGLPVGCSGKAMLLLSGGIDSPVAGWMMAKRGIHISAIHYVSPPYTSDRALMKVEQLCDKLTDYCGDIAFFCVPFTEIQEAIKDNCPEEFFTIIMRRLMMEIAQRIAEKKNCLALITGESVGQVASQTMAAMACTDAACRIPVLRPCVGMDKTEIIEIARKIDTFETSIEPYEDCCTVFTPKHPKVRPRLEDVEKAQNSFDFEPLIQKAVEETELKIFEYNK
;
A
#
# COMPACT_ATOMS: atom_id res chain seq x y z
N MET A 1 11.36 28.56 12.86
CA MET A 1 10.31 28.99 11.89
C MET A 1 9.08 28.10 11.98
N LYS A 2 7.90 28.59 11.58
CA LYS A 2 6.69 27.73 11.52
C LYS A 2 6.74 26.87 10.26
N GLU A 3 6.62 25.54 10.45
CA GLU A 3 6.59 24.58 9.36
C GLU A 3 5.23 23.89 9.24
N VAL A 4 4.97 23.32 8.06
CA VAL A 4 3.78 22.56 7.73
C VAL A 4 4.17 21.47 6.74
N VAL A 5 3.45 20.32 6.76
CA VAL A 5 3.59 19.33 5.70
C VAL A 5 2.49 19.54 4.67
N LEU A 6 2.89 19.77 3.43
CA LEU A 6 1.99 19.90 2.27
C LEU A 6 1.82 18.52 1.62
N VAL A 7 0.59 18.03 1.55
CA VAL A 7 0.25 16.74 0.94
C VAL A 7 -0.53 16.98 -0.34
N LYS A 8 0.07 16.64 -1.48
CA LYS A 8 -0.51 16.86 -2.82
C LYS A 8 -1.26 15.62 -3.30
N PHE A 9 -2.48 15.83 -3.80
CA PHE A 9 -3.32 14.77 -4.28
C PHE A 9 -2.87 14.24 -5.65
N GLY A 10 -3.04 12.93 -5.85
CA GLY A 10 -2.85 12.27 -7.12
C GLY A 10 -4.15 12.18 -7.93
N GLU A 11 -4.44 10.97 -8.42
CA GLU A 11 -5.63 10.71 -9.27
C GLU A 11 -6.97 11.05 -8.60
N MET A 12 -7.03 11.09 -7.26
CA MET A 12 -8.26 11.50 -6.56
C MET A 12 -8.67 12.94 -6.87
N ALA A 13 -7.74 13.80 -7.31
CA ALA A 13 -8.06 15.16 -7.74
C ALA A 13 -9.00 15.20 -8.96
N LEU A 14 -9.04 14.10 -9.74
CA LEU A 14 -9.84 13.95 -10.96
C LEU A 14 -11.24 13.32 -10.72
N LYS A 15 -11.61 13.02 -9.46
CA LYS A 15 -12.84 12.26 -9.11
C LYS A 15 -14.16 13.06 -9.17
N GLY A 16 -14.13 14.30 -9.67
CA GLY A 16 -15.35 15.10 -9.88
C GLY A 16 -16.19 15.24 -8.60
N LEU A 17 -17.49 14.90 -8.65
CA LEU A 17 -18.43 15.05 -7.54
C LEU A 17 -18.07 14.22 -6.29
N ASN A 18 -17.37 13.10 -6.44
CA ASN A 18 -16.97 12.23 -5.34
C ASN A 18 -15.69 12.67 -4.63
N LYS A 19 -15.03 13.73 -5.10
CA LYS A 19 -13.73 14.20 -4.58
C LYS A 19 -13.75 14.37 -3.06
N ARG A 20 -14.80 14.96 -2.50
CA ARG A 20 -14.92 15.21 -1.05
C ARG A 20 -14.85 13.93 -0.21
N SER A 21 -15.53 12.87 -0.64
CA SER A 21 -15.49 11.57 0.05
C SER A 21 -14.08 10.96 0.08
N PHE A 22 -13.33 11.09 -1.01
CA PHE A 22 -11.93 10.65 -1.06
C PHE A 22 -11.01 11.50 -0.17
N GLU A 23 -11.22 12.81 -0.14
CA GLU A 23 -10.47 13.72 0.75
C GLU A 23 -10.73 13.42 2.22
N ASP A 24 -11.99 13.18 2.61
CA ASP A 24 -12.35 12.82 3.99
C ASP A 24 -11.75 11.49 4.40
N MET A 25 -11.74 10.50 3.50
CA MET A 25 -11.09 9.22 3.73
C MET A 25 -9.57 9.39 3.88
N LEU A 26 -8.93 10.18 3.02
CA LEU A 26 -7.50 10.47 3.11
C LEU A 26 -7.16 11.14 4.45
N LYS A 27 -7.91 12.16 4.85
CA LYS A 27 -7.71 12.83 6.15
C LYS A 27 -7.87 11.87 7.32
N LYS A 28 -8.83 10.96 7.26
CA LYS A 28 -9.03 9.92 8.29
C LYS A 28 -7.80 9.01 8.38
N ASN A 29 -7.26 8.57 7.22
CA ASN A 29 -6.07 7.72 7.16
C ASN A 29 -4.83 8.46 7.67
N ILE A 30 -4.65 9.74 7.30
CA ILE A 30 -3.56 10.58 7.82
C ILE A 30 -3.67 10.71 9.35
N LYS A 31 -4.83 11.12 9.88
CA LYS A 31 -5.05 11.27 11.33
C LYS A 31 -4.71 10.02 12.11
N ARG A 32 -5.12 8.84 11.62
CA ARG A 32 -4.80 7.56 12.25
C ARG A 32 -3.28 7.31 12.27
N ARG A 33 -2.61 7.60 11.16
CA ARG A 33 -1.18 7.33 10.96
C ARG A 33 -0.26 8.16 11.87
N ILE A 34 -0.63 9.39 12.17
CA ILE A 34 0.19 10.33 12.93
C ILE A 34 -0.34 10.61 14.35
N LYS A 35 -1.36 9.84 14.82
CA LYS A 35 -2.05 10.09 16.10
C LYS A 35 -1.14 10.12 17.33
N ASN A 36 -0.03 9.37 17.28
CA ASN A 36 0.93 9.23 18.38
C ASN A 36 2.17 10.14 18.24
N LEU A 37 2.25 10.96 17.18
CA LEU A 37 3.35 11.90 16.97
C LEU A 37 3.07 13.31 17.53
N GLY A 38 1.85 13.59 17.95
CA GLY A 38 1.43 14.89 18.48
C GLY A 38 0.04 15.30 18.03
N LYS A 39 -0.30 16.55 18.28
CA LYS A 39 -1.58 17.15 17.87
C LYS A 39 -1.42 17.88 16.54
N PHE A 40 -2.35 17.64 15.63
CA PHE A 40 -2.32 18.21 14.28
C PHE A 40 -3.68 18.75 13.87
N GLU A 41 -3.67 19.89 13.19
CA GLU A 41 -4.81 20.38 12.44
C GLU A 41 -4.65 20.01 10.96
N LEU A 42 -5.69 19.41 10.38
CA LEU A 42 -5.72 19.02 8.96
C LEU A 42 -6.72 19.88 8.20
N THR A 43 -6.20 20.76 7.36
CA THR A 43 -7.01 21.60 6.45
C THR A 43 -6.77 21.17 5.01
N SER A 44 -7.74 21.41 4.11
CA SER A 44 -7.56 21.13 2.67
C SER A 44 -8.06 22.27 1.83
N ALA A 45 -7.24 22.67 0.85
CA ALA A 45 -7.60 23.64 -0.16
C ALA A 45 -6.89 23.29 -1.48
N GLN A 46 -7.57 23.51 -2.62
CA GLN A 46 -6.96 23.42 -3.96
C GLN A 46 -6.15 22.15 -4.22
N SER A 47 -6.72 20.97 -3.86
CA SER A 47 -6.11 19.64 -4.02
C SER A 47 -4.82 19.43 -3.21
N THR A 48 -4.69 20.15 -2.11
CA THR A 48 -3.60 20.01 -1.13
C THR A 48 -4.20 19.86 0.26
N THR A 49 -3.74 18.91 1.05
CA THR A 49 -3.97 18.85 2.51
C THR A 49 -2.75 19.42 3.22
N TYR A 50 -3.00 20.29 4.18
CA TYR A 50 -2.00 20.90 5.04
C TYR A 50 -2.06 20.19 6.39
N ILE A 51 -0.93 19.65 6.85
CA ILE A 51 -0.78 19.05 8.17
C ILE A 51 -0.05 20.08 9.04
N ASN A 52 -0.82 20.82 9.84
CA ASN A 52 -0.29 21.86 10.71
C ASN A 52 -0.03 21.25 12.10
N PRO A 53 1.23 21.19 12.59
CA PRO A 53 1.51 20.80 13.95
C PRO A 53 0.96 21.86 14.90
N LEU A 54 0.33 21.42 16.01
CA LEU A 54 -0.16 22.28 17.08
C LEU A 54 0.78 22.26 18.28
N ASP A 55 1.65 21.25 18.39
CA ASP A 55 2.67 21.10 19.41
C ASP A 55 4.03 21.56 18.86
N GLU A 56 4.89 22.16 19.69
CA GLU A 56 6.17 22.77 19.27
C GLU A 56 7.26 21.73 18.92
N ASN A 57 7.22 20.53 19.51
CA ASN A 57 8.29 19.53 19.42
C ASN A 57 7.88 18.30 18.59
N VAL A 58 7.13 18.51 17.50
CA VAL A 58 6.74 17.42 16.60
C VAL A 58 7.87 17.09 15.62
N ASP A 59 8.21 15.81 15.52
CA ASP A 59 9.11 15.31 14.48
C ASP A 59 8.41 15.28 13.13
N LEU A 60 8.63 16.30 12.31
CA LEU A 60 8.03 16.42 10.97
C LEU A 60 8.69 15.48 9.95
N GLU A 61 9.89 14.97 10.18
CA GLU A 61 10.51 13.97 9.30
C GLU A 61 9.80 12.65 9.45
N GLU A 62 9.51 12.23 10.68
CA GLU A 62 8.72 11.05 10.97
C GLU A 62 7.29 11.19 10.43
N VAL A 63 6.68 12.37 10.53
CA VAL A 63 5.37 12.65 9.90
C VAL A 63 5.43 12.43 8.39
N VAL A 64 6.45 12.95 7.73
CA VAL A 64 6.62 12.82 6.27
C VAL A 64 6.84 11.35 5.87
N ASP A 65 7.67 10.59 6.57
CA ASP A 65 7.89 9.17 6.29
C ASP A 65 6.60 8.38 6.40
N ARG A 66 5.88 8.51 7.52
CA ARG A 66 4.63 7.80 7.76
C ARG A 66 3.54 8.18 6.76
N VAL A 67 3.38 9.47 6.50
CA VAL A 67 2.34 9.98 5.58
C VAL A 67 2.67 9.62 4.14
N GLY A 68 3.95 9.56 3.77
CA GLY A 68 4.42 9.17 2.44
C GLY A 68 3.99 7.77 2.01
N LYS A 69 3.75 6.86 2.96
CA LYS A 69 3.27 5.48 2.73
C LYS A 69 1.75 5.39 2.55
N ILE A 70 1.00 6.47 2.78
CA ILE A 70 -0.47 6.47 2.65
C ILE A 70 -0.87 6.58 1.17
N PHE A 71 -1.71 5.64 0.73
CA PHE A 71 -2.28 5.70 -0.62
C PHE A 71 -3.24 6.89 -0.79
N GLY A 72 -3.22 7.48 -2.00
CA GLY A 72 -3.93 8.71 -2.36
C GLY A 72 -3.02 9.93 -2.45
N ILE A 73 -1.79 9.83 -1.94
CA ILE A 73 -0.80 10.92 -1.90
C ILE A 73 0.16 10.79 -3.08
N ALA A 74 0.18 11.80 -3.95
CA ALA A 74 1.10 11.83 -5.09
C ALA A 74 2.48 12.34 -4.70
N ALA A 75 2.51 13.39 -3.90
CA ALA A 75 3.73 14.00 -3.40
C ALA A 75 3.48 14.72 -2.07
N LEU A 76 4.54 14.90 -1.29
CA LEU A 76 4.51 15.67 -0.05
C LEU A 76 5.85 16.39 0.14
N CYS A 77 5.84 17.46 0.94
CA CYS A 77 7.03 18.20 1.31
C CYS A 77 6.83 18.92 2.65
N ARG A 78 7.92 19.13 3.37
CA ARG A 78 7.97 20.12 4.46
C ARG A 78 8.08 21.49 3.84
N ALA A 79 7.40 22.47 4.40
CA ALA A 79 7.40 23.84 3.90
C ALA A 79 7.37 24.85 5.04
N CYS A 80 8.15 25.92 4.89
CA CYS A 80 8.08 27.08 5.77
C CYS A 80 6.83 27.88 5.44
N VAL A 81 6.10 28.32 6.48
CA VAL A 81 4.93 29.19 6.37
C VAL A 81 5.36 30.66 6.34
N CYS A 82 4.99 31.35 5.27
CA CYS A 82 5.28 32.77 5.09
C CYS A 82 4.00 33.59 5.05
N GLU A 83 4.07 34.86 5.45
CA GLU A 83 3.05 35.86 5.14
C GLU A 83 2.97 36.08 3.61
N LYS A 84 1.85 36.62 3.16
CA LYS A 84 1.66 36.95 1.74
C LYS A 84 2.33 38.28 1.37
N ASP A 85 3.60 38.38 1.70
CA ASP A 85 4.48 39.50 1.38
C ASP A 85 5.82 38.97 0.83
N PHE A 86 6.32 39.59 -0.23
CA PHE A 86 7.54 39.12 -0.89
C PHE A 86 8.80 39.28 0.00
N SER A 87 8.80 40.31 0.85
CA SER A 87 9.89 40.53 1.79
C SER A 87 9.98 39.39 2.82
N ASP A 88 8.85 38.95 3.39
CA ASP A 88 8.79 37.81 4.32
C ASP A 88 9.12 36.49 3.59
N ILE A 89 8.59 36.29 2.38
CA ILE A 89 8.91 35.10 1.57
C ILE A 89 10.41 35.00 1.29
N SER A 90 11.05 36.07 0.87
CA SER A 90 12.47 36.07 0.51
C SER A 90 13.38 35.89 1.73
N ALA A 91 13.09 36.58 2.84
CA ALA A 91 13.83 36.42 4.08
C ALA A 91 13.76 34.99 4.62
N LYS A 92 12.57 34.42 4.70
CA LYS A 92 12.36 33.05 5.16
C LYS A 92 12.93 32.01 4.19
N ALA A 93 12.90 32.24 2.88
CA ALA A 93 13.51 31.36 1.91
C ALA A 93 15.01 31.23 2.09
N VAL A 94 15.70 32.36 2.35
CA VAL A 94 17.15 32.38 2.63
C VAL A 94 17.46 31.59 3.91
N GLU A 95 16.75 31.87 5.00
CA GLU A 95 16.98 31.24 6.29
C GLU A 95 16.62 29.74 6.30
N TYR A 96 15.42 29.40 5.79
CA TYR A 96 14.89 28.03 5.84
C TYR A 96 15.65 27.05 4.94
N LEU A 97 16.18 27.54 3.82
CA LEU A 97 16.86 26.71 2.83
C LEU A 97 18.39 26.82 2.90
N GLU A 98 18.95 27.46 3.92
CA GLU A 98 20.38 27.70 4.06
C GLU A 98 21.20 26.42 3.95
N ASP A 99 20.84 25.39 4.72
CA ASP A 99 21.57 24.10 4.73
C ASP A 99 21.53 23.42 3.35
N VAL A 100 20.35 23.36 2.72
CA VAL A 100 20.15 22.70 1.42
C VAL A 100 20.90 23.46 0.32
N LEU A 101 20.81 24.79 0.31
CA LEU A 101 21.43 25.62 -0.73
C LEU A 101 22.95 25.72 -0.55
N SER A 102 23.46 25.67 0.69
CA SER A 102 24.90 25.67 0.95
C SER A 102 25.60 24.41 0.42
N CYS A 103 24.89 23.28 0.34
CA CYS A 103 25.42 22.01 -0.18
C CYS A 103 25.24 21.83 -1.69
N ALA A 104 24.34 22.60 -2.32
CA ALA A 104 24.02 22.48 -3.74
C ALA A 104 24.98 23.26 -4.63
N LYS A 105 25.09 22.85 -5.91
CA LYS A 105 25.85 23.59 -6.96
C LYS A 105 24.91 24.35 -7.89
N THR A 106 23.75 23.74 -8.18
CA THR A 106 22.80 24.34 -9.12
C THR A 106 21.40 24.38 -8.54
N PHE A 107 20.67 25.43 -8.87
CA PHE A 107 19.29 25.58 -8.45
C PHE A 107 18.42 26.26 -9.48
N LYS A 108 17.09 26.17 -9.28
CA LYS A 108 16.11 27.06 -9.89
C LYS A 108 15.05 27.46 -8.90
N VAL A 109 14.40 28.60 -9.15
CA VAL A 109 13.19 29.00 -8.46
C VAL A 109 11.96 28.68 -9.29
N ASN A 110 10.93 28.12 -8.67
CA ASN A 110 9.63 27.85 -9.24
C ASN A 110 8.56 28.52 -8.37
N ALA A 111 7.66 29.29 -8.97
CA ALA A 111 6.58 29.94 -8.24
C ALA A 111 5.22 29.53 -8.76
N LYS A 112 4.36 29.05 -7.84
CA LYS A 112 2.95 28.72 -8.10
C LYS A 112 2.08 29.73 -7.36
N ARG A 113 1.16 30.35 -8.08
CA ARG A 113 0.27 31.37 -7.53
C ARG A 113 -1.19 30.99 -7.76
N SER A 114 -1.87 30.59 -6.70
CA SER A 114 -3.32 30.36 -6.70
C SER A 114 -4.08 31.67 -6.45
N ASP A 115 -3.57 32.49 -5.54
CA ASP A 115 -4.09 33.82 -5.33
C ASP A 115 -3.58 34.78 -6.41
N LYS A 116 -4.47 35.18 -7.30
CA LYS A 116 -4.17 36.12 -8.40
C LYS A 116 -4.12 37.60 -7.95
N ALA A 117 -4.57 37.92 -6.73
CA ALA A 117 -4.49 39.25 -6.15
C ALA A 117 -3.10 39.58 -5.59
N PHE A 118 -2.22 38.59 -5.42
CA PHE A 118 -0.83 38.84 -5.02
C PHE A 118 -0.11 39.75 -6.02
N ALA A 119 0.59 40.77 -5.54
CA ALA A 119 1.14 41.85 -6.35
C ALA A 119 2.07 41.39 -7.48
N MET A 120 2.94 40.40 -7.19
CA MET A 120 3.91 39.88 -8.16
C MET A 120 3.38 38.68 -8.93
N LYS A 121 3.73 38.58 -10.22
CA LYS A 121 3.49 37.39 -11.04
C LYS A 121 4.52 36.30 -10.76
N SER A 122 4.19 35.03 -11.07
CA SER A 122 5.12 33.90 -10.84
C SER A 122 6.51 34.08 -11.49
N PRO A 123 6.66 34.60 -12.73
CA PRO A 123 7.98 34.87 -13.29
C PRO A 123 8.76 35.95 -12.52
N GLU A 124 8.07 36.98 -12.01
CA GLU A 124 8.68 38.06 -11.22
C GLU A 124 9.21 37.50 -9.89
N ILE A 125 8.39 36.69 -9.20
CA ILE A 125 8.83 36.00 -7.96
C ILE A 125 10.06 35.12 -8.23
N CYS A 126 10.09 34.38 -9.35
CA CYS A 126 11.22 33.55 -9.70
C CYS A 126 12.51 34.34 -9.94
N ALA A 127 12.41 35.47 -10.66
CA ALA A 127 13.56 36.31 -10.98
C ALA A 127 14.12 37.02 -9.74
N GLU A 128 13.26 37.68 -8.98
CA GLU A 128 13.64 38.45 -7.78
C GLU A 128 14.22 37.53 -6.68
N LEU A 129 13.51 36.43 -6.35
CA LEU A 129 14.02 35.48 -5.35
C LEU A 129 15.30 34.78 -5.84
N GLY A 130 15.38 34.45 -7.13
CA GLY A 130 16.59 33.89 -7.73
C GLY A 130 17.79 34.81 -7.58
N GLY A 131 17.63 36.12 -7.79
CA GLY A 131 18.66 37.13 -7.58
C GLY A 131 19.11 37.22 -6.12
N ILE A 132 18.18 37.25 -5.17
CA ILE A 132 18.46 37.30 -3.74
C ILE A 132 19.24 36.05 -3.30
N LEU A 133 18.86 34.86 -3.78
CA LEU A 133 19.55 33.62 -3.45
C LEU A 133 20.98 33.56 -4.03
N LEU A 134 21.21 34.07 -5.24
CA LEU A 134 22.54 34.18 -5.84
C LEU A 134 23.42 35.16 -5.07
N GLU A 135 22.87 36.25 -4.58
CA GLU A 135 23.61 37.23 -3.74
C GLU A 135 24.04 36.60 -2.38
N LYS A 136 23.15 35.82 -1.75
CA LYS A 136 23.38 35.16 -0.48
C LYS A 136 24.30 33.93 -0.58
N PHE A 137 24.18 33.18 -1.67
CA PHE A 137 24.91 31.95 -1.95
C PHE A 137 25.73 32.07 -3.25
N PRO A 138 26.87 32.80 -3.28
CA PRO A 138 27.59 33.14 -4.51
C PRO A 138 28.17 31.92 -5.24
N HIS A 139 28.25 30.75 -4.61
CA HIS A 139 28.73 29.51 -5.21
C HIS A 139 27.66 28.83 -6.09
N LEU A 140 26.37 29.22 -5.97
CA LEU A 140 25.30 28.65 -6.74
C LEU A 140 25.29 29.18 -8.18
N THR A 141 24.84 28.32 -9.10
CA THR A 141 24.52 28.69 -10.47
C THR A 141 23.08 28.28 -10.82
N VAL A 142 22.44 29.04 -11.72
CA VAL A 142 21.08 28.73 -12.16
C VAL A 142 21.09 27.68 -13.26
N ASP A 143 20.42 26.54 -13.02
CA ASP A 143 20.13 25.54 -14.05
C ASP A 143 18.62 25.30 -14.13
N VAL A 144 18.01 25.81 -15.21
CA VAL A 144 16.55 25.69 -15.41
C VAL A 144 16.14 24.28 -15.82
N LYS A 145 17.04 23.53 -16.48
CA LYS A 145 16.71 22.21 -17.05
C LYS A 145 16.93 21.08 -16.05
N ASN A 146 18.11 21.04 -15.42
CA ASN A 146 18.51 19.94 -14.53
C ASN A 146 19.09 20.49 -13.20
N PRO A 147 18.32 21.26 -12.41
CA PRO A 147 18.81 21.78 -11.15
C PRO A 147 18.96 20.65 -10.11
N GLU A 148 19.99 20.77 -9.25
CA GLU A 148 20.11 19.92 -8.07
C GLU A 148 19.00 20.25 -7.05
N VAL A 149 18.67 21.56 -6.89
CA VAL A 149 17.64 22.02 -5.97
C VAL A 149 16.59 22.86 -6.72
N THR A 150 15.32 22.58 -6.49
CA THR A 150 14.21 23.42 -6.98
C THR A 150 13.55 24.12 -5.80
N VAL A 151 13.88 25.39 -5.57
CA VAL A 151 13.20 26.23 -4.59
C VAL A 151 11.80 26.53 -5.11
N THR A 152 10.77 26.12 -4.38
CA THR A 152 9.38 26.35 -4.77
C THR A 152 8.69 27.32 -3.80
N VAL A 153 8.08 28.36 -4.37
CA VAL A 153 7.21 29.31 -3.67
C VAL A 153 5.77 29.04 -4.07
N GLU A 154 4.91 28.71 -3.13
CA GLU A 154 3.48 28.52 -3.37
C GLU A 154 2.67 29.63 -2.69
N VAL A 155 2.20 30.64 -3.44
CA VAL A 155 1.31 31.68 -2.91
C VAL A 155 -0.13 31.19 -2.96
N ARG A 156 -0.74 31.04 -1.79
CA ARG A 156 -2.08 30.52 -1.59
C ARG A 156 -3.02 31.63 -1.05
N ASP A 157 -4.28 31.28 -0.77
CA ASP A 157 -5.29 32.25 -0.36
C ASP A 157 -4.95 32.94 0.98
N THR A 158 -4.45 32.19 1.96
CA THR A 158 -4.15 32.69 3.32
C THR A 158 -2.67 32.98 3.55
N ASN A 159 -1.78 32.11 3.09
CA ASN A 159 -0.34 32.16 3.34
C ASN A 159 0.45 31.91 2.06
N ALA A 160 1.74 32.16 2.12
CA ALA A 160 2.70 31.62 1.18
C ALA A 160 3.52 30.49 1.83
N TYR A 161 4.07 29.60 1.02
CA TYR A 161 4.84 28.45 1.46
C TYR A 161 6.12 28.34 0.65
N VAL A 162 7.25 28.11 1.33
CA VAL A 162 8.57 27.92 0.69
C VAL A 162 9.07 26.52 1.02
N HIS A 163 9.49 25.78 0.00
CA HIS A 163 10.11 24.47 0.15
C HIS A 163 11.07 24.14 -1.00
N ALA A 164 11.98 23.21 -0.76
CA ALA A 164 12.90 22.69 -1.78
C ALA A 164 12.68 21.20 -2.07
N GLU A 165 11.97 20.51 -1.20
CA GLU A 165 11.71 19.07 -1.33
C GLU A 165 10.44 18.79 -2.10
N ASN A 166 10.42 17.63 -2.77
CA ASN A 166 9.22 17.09 -3.40
C ASN A 166 9.29 15.56 -3.32
N ILE A 167 8.93 15.03 -2.16
CA ILE A 167 8.98 13.60 -1.86
C ILE A 167 7.82 12.90 -2.55
N ARG A 168 8.10 11.83 -3.30
CA ARG A 168 7.08 11.04 -3.98
C ARG A 168 6.30 10.20 -2.97
N GLY A 169 4.99 10.38 -2.91
CA GLY A 169 4.10 9.55 -2.09
C GLY A 169 3.75 8.19 -2.72
N ALA A 170 2.99 7.39 -2.01
CA ALA A 170 2.58 6.04 -2.44
C ALA A 170 1.66 6.04 -3.68
N GLY A 171 1.02 7.16 -4.01
CA GLY A 171 0.08 7.27 -5.13
C GLY A 171 -1.22 6.52 -4.89
N GLY A 172 -1.97 6.23 -5.96
CA GLY A 172 -3.22 5.45 -5.88
C GLY A 172 -4.40 6.19 -5.25
N LEU A 173 -5.27 5.44 -4.57
CA LEU A 173 -6.49 5.93 -3.92
C LEU A 173 -6.47 5.62 -2.41
N PRO A 174 -7.09 6.45 -1.56
CA PRO A 174 -7.15 6.21 -0.12
C PRO A 174 -7.77 4.85 0.22
N VAL A 175 -7.12 4.07 1.08
CA VAL A 175 -7.63 2.77 1.54
C VAL A 175 -9.00 2.94 2.17
N GLY A 176 -9.93 2.07 1.81
CA GLY A 176 -11.32 2.07 2.27
C GLY A 176 -12.32 2.76 1.33
N CYS A 177 -11.86 3.46 0.27
CA CYS A 177 -12.78 4.11 -0.67
C CYS A 177 -13.35 3.18 -1.75
N SER A 178 -12.82 1.94 -1.92
CA SER A 178 -13.20 1.00 -2.97
C SER A 178 -13.71 -0.35 -2.41
N GLY A 179 -14.26 -0.35 -1.19
CA GLY A 179 -14.79 -1.56 -0.55
C GLY A 179 -13.72 -2.38 0.16
N LYS A 180 -14.06 -3.65 0.47
CA LYS A 180 -13.21 -4.61 1.20
C LYS A 180 -12.97 -5.87 0.39
N ALA A 181 -11.79 -6.47 0.56
CA ALA A 181 -11.49 -7.79 0.00
C ALA A 181 -10.66 -8.63 0.96
N MET A 182 -10.71 -9.95 0.78
CA MET A 182 -9.98 -10.93 1.56
C MET A 182 -8.74 -11.39 0.78
N LEU A 183 -7.55 -11.11 1.30
CA LEU A 183 -6.28 -11.54 0.76
C LEU A 183 -5.93 -12.93 1.28
N LEU A 184 -5.72 -13.90 0.39
CA LEU A 184 -5.10 -15.17 0.76
C LEU A 184 -3.59 -14.92 0.92
N LEU A 185 -3.18 -14.70 2.17
CA LEU A 185 -1.80 -14.35 2.53
C LEU A 185 -1.00 -15.60 2.84
N SER A 186 0.09 -15.80 2.11
CA SER A 186 1.06 -16.87 2.30
C SER A 186 2.42 -16.30 2.74
N GLY A 187 3.35 -17.15 3.15
CA GLY A 187 4.74 -16.78 3.42
C GLY A 187 5.59 -16.50 2.17
N GLY A 188 5.01 -16.64 0.96
CA GLY A 188 5.68 -16.36 -0.31
C GLY A 188 5.75 -14.88 -0.66
N ILE A 189 6.53 -14.56 -1.70
CA ILE A 189 6.80 -13.18 -2.15
C ILE A 189 5.56 -12.53 -2.76
N ASP A 190 4.69 -13.30 -3.44
CA ASP A 190 3.69 -12.78 -4.36
C ASP A 190 2.43 -12.27 -3.64
N SER A 191 1.99 -12.93 -2.57
CA SER A 191 0.73 -12.57 -1.90
C SER A 191 0.80 -11.22 -1.15
N PRO A 192 1.90 -10.83 -0.47
CA PRO A 192 2.02 -9.48 0.10
C PRO A 192 1.99 -8.40 -0.99
N VAL A 193 2.65 -8.64 -2.13
CA VAL A 193 2.64 -7.72 -3.28
C VAL A 193 1.22 -7.56 -3.83
N ALA A 194 0.48 -8.66 -3.98
CA ALA A 194 -0.91 -8.62 -4.42
C ALA A 194 -1.79 -7.79 -3.47
N GLY A 195 -1.65 -7.97 -2.18
CA GLY A 195 -2.35 -7.19 -1.16
C GLY A 195 -2.04 -5.69 -1.27
N TRP A 196 -0.76 -5.33 -1.37
CA TRP A 196 -0.33 -3.94 -1.54
C TRP A 196 -0.89 -3.31 -2.83
N MET A 197 -0.85 -4.03 -3.96
CA MET A 197 -1.38 -3.53 -5.24
C MET A 197 -2.88 -3.24 -5.16
N MET A 198 -3.65 -4.08 -4.49
CA MET A 198 -5.09 -3.87 -4.35
C MET A 198 -5.42 -2.78 -3.32
N ALA A 199 -4.67 -2.70 -2.22
CA ALA A 199 -4.79 -1.58 -1.28
C ALA A 199 -4.51 -0.23 -1.95
N LYS A 200 -3.53 -0.18 -2.87
CA LYS A 200 -3.24 1.02 -3.69
C LYS A 200 -4.42 1.46 -4.56
N ARG A 201 -5.37 0.57 -4.85
CA ARG A 201 -6.63 0.90 -5.55
C ARG A 201 -7.78 1.28 -4.60
N GLY A 202 -7.46 1.52 -3.33
CA GLY A 202 -8.42 1.96 -2.31
C GLY A 202 -9.19 0.82 -1.63
N ILE A 203 -8.81 -0.43 -1.85
CA ILE A 203 -9.45 -1.58 -1.23
C ILE A 203 -8.93 -1.73 0.22
N HIS A 204 -9.84 -1.90 1.17
CA HIS A 204 -9.49 -2.28 2.53
C HIS A 204 -9.23 -3.79 2.58
N ILE A 205 -8.04 -4.17 3.04
CA ILE A 205 -7.58 -5.57 3.06
C ILE A 205 -7.93 -6.21 4.40
N SER A 206 -8.56 -7.39 4.35
CA SER A 206 -8.50 -8.41 5.39
C SER A 206 -7.65 -9.56 4.86
N ALA A 207 -6.94 -10.29 5.72
CA ALA A 207 -6.07 -11.39 5.30
C ALA A 207 -6.55 -12.72 5.89
N ILE A 208 -6.39 -13.79 5.13
CA ILE A 208 -6.63 -15.17 5.56
C ILE A 208 -5.39 -16.01 5.29
N HIS A 209 -5.01 -16.83 6.26
CA HIS A 209 -3.90 -17.77 6.18
C HIS A 209 -4.34 -19.15 6.67
N TYR A 210 -3.76 -20.20 6.11
CA TYR A 210 -4.05 -21.60 6.44
C TYR A 210 -2.88 -22.23 7.14
N VAL A 211 -3.12 -22.88 8.28
CA VAL A 211 -2.12 -23.58 9.07
C VAL A 211 -2.41 -25.08 9.13
N SER A 212 -1.37 -25.88 9.10
CA SER A 212 -1.50 -27.35 9.11
C SER A 212 -0.53 -27.99 10.10
N PRO A 213 -0.69 -27.75 11.42
CA PRO A 213 0.11 -28.44 12.42
C PRO A 213 -0.24 -29.94 12.42
N PRO A 214 0.72 -30.86 12.64
CA PRO A 214 2.14 -30.62 12.95
C PRO A 214 3.02 -30.42 11.69
N TYR A 215 2.46 -30.40 10.49
CA TYR A 215 3.19 -30.34 9.23
C TYR A 215 3.78 -28.95 8.96
N THR A 216 3.13 -27.89 9.39
CA THR A 216 3.69 -26.53 9.36
C THR A 216 4.14 -26.11 10.76
N SER A 217 5.27 -25.39 10.82
CA SER A 217 5.84 -24.92 12.09
C SER A 217 5.24 -23.60 12.55
N ASP A 218 5.32 -23.30 13.86
CA ASP A 218 4.98 -21.99 14.41
C ASP A 218 5.80 -20.85 13.75
N ARG A 219 7.03 -21.14 13.32
CA ARG A 219 7.87 -20.17 12.61
C ARG A 219 7.31 -19.81 11.24
N ALA A 220 6.65 -20.74 10.56
CA ALA A 220 5.94 -20.45 9.31
C ALA A 220 4.79 -19.47 9.54
N LEU A 221 3.99 -19.65 10.59
CA LEU A 221 2.94 -18.73 10.98
C LEU A 221 3.52 -17.36 11.38
N MET A 222 4.56 -17.32 12.22
CA MET A 222 5.24 -16.08 12.62
C MET A 222 5.75 -15.28 11.41
N LYS A 223 6.30 -15.95 10.40
CA LYS A 223 6.72 -15.34 9.13
C LYS A 223 5.56 -14.62 8.43
N VAL A 224 4.40 -15.28 8.33
CA VAL A 224 3.22 -14.70 7.69
C VAL A 224 2.64 -13.55 8.51
N GLU A 225 2.66 -13.66 9.83
CA GLU A 225 2.27 -12.57 10.74
C GLU A 225 3.17 -11.34 10.57
N GLN A 226 4.50 -11.52 10.44
CA GLN A 226 5.43 -10.43 10.14
C GLN A 226 5.16 -9.79 8.78
N LEU A 227 4.82 -10.57 7.75
CA LEU A 227 4.41 -10.03 6.45
C LEU A 227 3.11 -9.23 6.56
N CYS A 228 2.16 -9.71 7.36
CA CYS A 228 0.90 -8.99 7.63
C CYS A 228 1.18 -7.66 8.36
N ASP A 229 2.06 -7.66 9.37
CA ASP A 229 2.45 -6.46 10.10
C ASP A 229 3.09 -5.42 9.17
N LYS A 230 4.05 -5.83 8.34
CA LYS A 230 4.68 -4.94 7.34
C LYS A 230 3.68 -4.34 6.35
N LEU A 231 2.65 -5.09 5.96
CA LEU A 231 1.59 -4.57 5.10
C LEU A 231 0.77 -3.46 5.77
N THR A 232 0.69 -3.41 7.10
CA THR A 232 -0.03 -2.33 7.81
C THR A 232 0.55 -0.95 7.54
N ASP A 233 1.83 -0.85 7.18
CA ASP A 233 2.49 0.40 6.78
C ASP A 233 1.79 1.10 5.62
N TYR A 234 1.15 0.33 4.74
CA TYR A 234 0.44 0.82 3.57
C TYR A 234 -1.08 0.64 3.66
N CYS A 235 -1.52 -0.52 4.17
CA CYS A 235 -2.93 -0.93 4.15
C CYS A 235 -3.74 -0.38 5.34
N GLY A 236 -3.05 0.09 6.39
CA GLY A 236 -3.68 0.37 7.70
C GLY A 236 -3.96 -0.94 8.44
N ASP A 237 -4.91 -0.93 9.39
CA ASP A 237 -5.18 -2.11 10.20
C ASP A 237 -5.73 -3.26 9.35
N ILE A 238 -5.24 -4.48 9.61
CA ILE A 238 -5.60 -5.70 8.90
C ILE A 238 -6.20 -6.71 9.88
N ALA A 239 -7.43 -7.16 9.58
CA ALA A 239 -8.02 -8.32 10.24
C ALA A 239 -7.44 -9.59 9.60
N PHE A 240 -6.69 -10.37 10.38
CA PHE A 240 -6.01 -11.59 9.98
C PHE A 240 -6.76 -12.81 10.52
N PHE A 241 -7.15 -13.72 9.63
CA PHE A 241 -7.88 -14.94 9.92
C PHE A 241 -6.96 -16.13 9.74
N CYS A 242 -6.69 -16.86 10.82
CA CYS A 242 -5.88 -18.07 10.83
C CYS A 242 -6.80 -19.30 10.85
N VAL A 243 -6.78 -20.09 9.76
CA VAL A 243 -7.68 -21.22 9.52
C VAL A 243 -6.94 -22.53 9.76
N PRO A 244 -7.42 -23.42 10.64
CA PRO A 244 -6.90 -24.78 10.76
C PRO A 244 -7.26 -25.59 9.51
N PHE A 245 -6.28 -26.23 8.87
CA PHE A 245 -6.49 -26.87 7.57
C PHE A 245 -5.97 -28.31 7.48
N THR A 246 -5.38 -28.85 8.56
CA THR A 246 -4.76 -30.18 8.61
C THR A 246 -5.74 -31.27 8.22
N GLU A 247 -6.90 -31.36 8.89
CA GLU A 247 -7.88 -32.44 8.66
C GLU A 247 -8.37 -32.45 7.21
N ILE A 248 -8.53 -31.28 6.59
CA ILE A 248 -8.92 -31.17 5.19
C ILE A 248 -7.82 -31.72 4.27
N GLN A 249 -6.54 -31.40 4.53
CA GLN A 249 -5.43 -31.91 3.72
C GLN A 249 -5.30 -33.45 3.84
N GLU A 250 -5.44 -33.98 5.05
CA GLU A 250 -5.44 -35.43 5.28
C GLU A 250 -6.61 -36.09 4.56
N ALA A 251 -7.83 -35.52 4.64
CA ALA A 251 -8.99 -36.04 3.94
C ALA A 251 -8.81 -36.02 2.40
N ILE A 252 -8.22 -34.95 1.83
CA ILE A 252 -7.87 -34.92 0.40
C ILE A 252 -6.91 -36.03 0.03
N LYS A 253 -5.84 -36.23 0.82
CA LYS A 253 -4.82 -37.24 0.61
C LYS A 253 -5.40 -38.65 0.62
N ASP A 254 -6.31 -38.90 1.54
CA ASP A 254 -6.88 -40.26 1.75
C ASP A 254 -8.02 -40.58 0.77
N ASN A 255 -8.73 -39.60 0.23
CA ASN A 255 -9.95 -39.82 -0.54
C ASN A 255 -9.88 -39.32 -2.00
N CYS A 256 -8.85 -38.55 -2.38
CA CYS A 256 -8.78 -37.99 -3.73
C CYS A 256 -7.54 -38.49 -4.48
N PRO A 257 -7.55 -38.56 -5.83
CA PRO A 257 -6.39 -38.91 -6.62
C PRO A 257 -5.23 -37.92 -6.39
N GLU A 258 -4.02 -38.44 -6.19
CA GLU A 258 -2.81 -37.66 -5.89
C GLU A 258 -2.58 -36.52 -6.92
N GLU A 259 -2.81 -36.79 -8.22
CA GLU A 259 -2.59 -35.78 -9.28
C GLU A 259 -3.46 -34.52 -9.12
N PHE A 260 -4.62 -34.61 -8.46
CA PHE A 260 -5.54 -33.50 -8.22
C PHE A 260 -5.37 -32.86 -6.82
N PHE A 261 -4.53 -33.39 -5.97
CA PHE A 261 -4.37 -32.93 -4.57
C PHE A 261 -4.26 -31.41 -4.47
N THR A 262 -3.28 -30.79 -5.14
CA THR A 262 -3.03 -29.34 -5.05
C THR A 262 -4.22 -28.51 -5.55
N ILE A 263 -4.92 -28.97 -6.60
CA ILE A 263 -6.05 -28.22 -7.17
C ILE A 263 -7.24 -28.30 -6.25
N ILE A 264 -7.59 -29.50 -5.73
CA ILE A 264 -8.71 -29.68 -4.78
C ILE A 264 -8.43 -28.90 -3.50
N MET A 265 -7.22 -28.99 -2.96
CA MET A 265 -6.78 -28.20 -1.80
C MET A 265 -7.04 -26.71 -2.00
N ARG A 266 -6.59 -26.14 -3.14
CA ARG A 266 -6.81 -24.72 -3.46
C ARG A 266 -8.29 -24.37 -3.63
N ARG A 267 -9.09 -25.24 -4.23
CA ARG A 267 -10.54 -25.04 -4.34
C ARG A 267 -11.19 -24.94 -2.97
N LEU A 268 -10.84 -25.84 -2.03
CA LEU A 268 -11.37 -25.82 -0.66
C LEU A 268 -10.88 -24.58 0.12
N MET A 269 -9.62 -24.17 -0.07
CA MET A 269 -9.12 -22.90 0.49
C MET A 269 -9.94 -21.70 -0.02
N MET A 270 -10.20 -21.63 -1.33
CA MET A 270 -10.99 -20.55 -1.92
C MET A 270 -12.44 -20.55 -1.39
N GLU A 271 -13.04 -21.70 -1.22
CA GLU A 271 -14.40 -21.84 -0.68
C GLU A 271 -14.47 -21.37 0.79
N ILE A 272 -13.54 -21.80 1.63
CA ILE A 272 -13.45 -21.34 3.04
C ILE A 272 -13.21 -19.83 3.08
N ALA A 273 -12.26 -19.33 2.27
CA ALA A 273 -11.98 -17.90 2.19
C ALA A 273 -13.22 -17.10 1.81
N GLN A 274 -14.02 -17.57 0.84
CA GLN A 274 -15.27 -16.93 0.46
C GLN A 274 -16.27 -16.89 1.61
N ARG A 275 -16.49 -18.01 2.32
CA ARG A 275 -17.43 -18.08 3.47
C ARG A 275 -17.05 -17.08 4.57
N ILE A 276 -15.75 -16.95 4.89
CA ILE A 276 -15.27 -15.97 5.87
C ILE A 276 -15.37 -14.54 5.31
N ALA A 277 -15.03 -14.33 4.04
CA ALA A 277 -15.12 -13.05 3.36
C ALA A 277 -16.55 -12.48 3.36
N GLU A 278 -17.55 -13.30 3.04
CA GLU A 278 -18.97 -12.93 3.05
C GLU A 278 -19.44 -12.52 4.45
N LYS A 279 -19.07 -13.29 5.51
CA LYS A 279 -19.35 -12.95 6.91
C LYS A 279 -18.72 -11.60 7.34
N LYS A 280 -17.65 -11.16 6.67
CA LYS A 280 -16.91 -9.92 6.98
C LYS A 280 -17.17 -8.79 5.98
N ASN A 281 -18.18 -8.95 5.12
CA ASN A 281 -18.55 -7.99 4.08
C ASN A 281 -17.38 -7.67 3.11
N CYS A 282 -16.54 -8.66 2.81
CA CYS A 282 -15.58 -8.58 1.72
C CYS A 282 -16.27 -8.97 0.41
N LEU A 283 -16.04 -8.18 -0.63
CA LEU A 283 -16.71 -8.31 -1.93
C LEU A 283 -15.90 -9.12 -2.95
N ALA A 284 -14.66 -9.46 -2.63
CA ALA A 284 -13.75 -10.19 -3.51
C ALA A 284 -12.69 -10.94 -2.70
N LEU A 285 -12.08 -11.96 -3.32
CA LEU A 285 -10.84 -12.56 -2.87
C LEU A 285 -9.65 -11.95 -3.64
N ILE A 286 -8.46 -11.96 -3.03
CA ILE A 286 -7.20 -11.53 -3.66
C ILE A 286 -6.21 -12.67 -3.52
N THR A 287 -5.54 -13.04 -4.62
CA THR A 287 -4.46 -14.03 -4.63
C THR A 287 -3.21 -13.47 -5.30
N GLY A 288 -2.03 -13.98 -4.91
CA GLY A 288 -0.74 -13.63 -5.50
C GLY A 288 -0.36 -14.45 -6.74
N GLU A 289 -1.32 -15.10 -7.40
CA GLU A 289 -1.05 -15.98 -8.54
C GLU A 289 -0.48 -15.23 -9.75
N SER A 290 0.55 -15.84 -10.38
CA SER A 290 1.10 -15.42 -11.68
C SER A 290 1.05 -16.59 -12.65
N VAL A 291 0.58 -16.37 -13.88
CA VAL A 291 0.39 -17.44 -14.88
C VAL A 291 1.73 -18.10 -15.22
N GLY A 292 1.75 -19.44 -15.12
CA GLY A 292 2.90 -20.24 -15.53
C GLY A 292 4.05 -20.31 -14.51
N GLN A 293 3.91 -19.68 -13.34
CA GLN A 293 4.97 -19.67 -12.32
C GLN A 293 5.15 -21.05 -11.67
N VAL A 294 4.07 -21.77 -11.42
CA VAL A 294 4.07 -23.13 -10.87
C VAL A 294 2.98 -23.99 -11.52
N ALA A 295 3.03 -25.31 -11.33
CA ALA A 295 2.12 -26.28 -11.95
C ALA A 295 0.63 -26.00 -11.67
N SER A 296 0.30 -25.45 -10.50
CA SER A 296 -1.08 -25.08 -10.11
C SER A 296 -1.54 -23.70 -10.63
N GLN A 297 -0.68 -22.97 -11.32
CA GLN A 297 -0.96 -21.62 -11.86
C GLN A 297 -1.03 -21.62 -13.41
N THR A 298 -1.40 -22.74 -14.02
CA THR A 298 -1.77 -22.79 -15.43
C THR A 298 -3.18 -22.23 -15.62
N MET A 299 -3.52 -21.75 -16.82
CA MET A 299 -4.86 -21.25 -17.12
C MET A 299 -5.95 -22.29 -16.79
N ALA A 300 -5.70 -23.58 -17.09
CA ALA A 300 -6.65 -24.65 -16.79
C ALA A 300 -6.82 -24.87 -15.28
N ALA A 301 -5.71 -24.85 -14.52
CA ALA A 301 -5.75 -24.98 -13.05
C ALA A 301 -6.46 -23.79 -12.40
N MET A 302 -6.16 -22.58 -12.86
CA MET A 302 -6.82 -21.36 -12.37
C MET A 302 -8.32 -21.33 -12.67
N ALA A 303 -8.77 -21.80 -13.86
CA ALA A 303 -10.19 -21.95 -14.17
C ALA A 303 -10.88 -22.93 -13.22
N CYS A 304 -10.22 -24.04 -12.85
CA CYS A 304 -10.75 -24.98 -11.87
C CYS A 304 -10.87 -24.36 -10.47
N THR A 305 -9.90 -23.56 -10.04
CA THR A 305 -9.97 -22.88 -8.72
C THR A 305 -11.02 -21.76 -8.71
N ASP A 306 -11.18 -21.01 -9.81
CA ASP A 306 -12.21 -19.98 -9.95
C ASP A 306 -13.63 -20.55 -9.85
N ALA A 307 -13.86 -21.73 -10.39
CA ALA A 307 -15.16 -22.39 -10.34
C ALA A 307 -15.64 -22.71 -8.91
N ALA A 308 -14.73 -22.68 -7.91
CA ALA A 308 -15.09 -22.86 -6.51
C ALA A 308 -15.59 -21.56 -5.83
N CYS A 309 -15.52 -20.41 -6.53
CA CYS A 309 -15.89 -19.11 -5.99
C CYS A 309 -17.08 -18.49 -6.73
N ARG A 310 -17.93 -17.79 -5.97
CA ARG A 310 -19.03 -16.98 -6.52
C ARG A 310 -18.72 -15.49 -6.54
N ILE A 311 -17.81 -15.04 -5.66
CA ILE A 311 -17.35 -13.66 -5.63
C ILE A 311 -16.10 -13.49 -6.51
N PRO A 312 -15.82 -12.29 -7.03
CA PRO A 312 -14.65 -12.04 -7.88
C PRO A 312 -13.33 -12.44 -7.21
N VAL A 313 -12.42 -13.03 -7.99
CA VAL A 313 -11.04 -13.32 -7.55
C VAL A 313 -10.09 -12.36 -8.27
N LEU A 314 -9.49 -11.45 -7.53
CA LEU A 314 -8.55 -10.45 -8.03
C LEU A 314 -7.12 -11.00 -8.01
N ARG A 315 -6.46 -10.97 -9.15
CA ARG A 315 -5.09 -11.48 -9.34
C ARG A 315 -4.18 -10.38 -9.90
N PRO A 316 -3.78 -9.42 -9.06
CA PRO A 316 -3.00 -8.27 -9.57
C PRO A 316 -1.63 -8.66 -10.15
N CYS A 317 -1.06 -9.79 -9.73
CA CYS A 317 0.24 -10.28 -10.21
C CYS A 317 0.14 -11.20 -11.43
N VAL A 318 -1.06 -11.44 -11.98
CA VAL A 318 -1.30 -12.50 -12.98
C VAL A 318 -0.44 -12.40 -14.25
N GLY A 319 -0.10 -11.20 -14.69
CA GLY A 319 0.71 -10.94 -15.87
C GLY A 319 2.13 -10.45 -15.57
N MET A 320 2.55 -10.48 -14.30
CA MET A 320 3.88 -10.00 -13.89
C MET A 320 4.88 -11.14 -13.89
N ASP A 321 6.11 -10.85 -14.29
CA ASP A 321 7.22 -11.77 -14.09
C ASP A 321 7.75 -11.72 -12.65
N LYS A 322 8.63 -12.67 -12.32
CA LYS A 322 9.16 -12.79 -10.95
C LYS A 322 10.01 -11.59 -10.53
N THR A 323 10.72 -10.97 -11.49
CA THR A 323 11.58 -9.81 -11.24
C THR A 323 10.75 -8.60 -10.85
N GLU A 324 9.68 -8.31 -11.60
CA GLU A 324 8.75 -7.21 -11.32
C GLU A 324 8.11 -7.35 -9.93
N ILE A 325 7.72 -8.58 -9.54
CA ILE A 325 7.15 -8.86 -8.22
C ILE A 325 8.19 -8.63 -7.12
N ILE A 326 9.44 -9.09 -7.32
CA ILE A 326 10.55 -8.91 -6.37
C ILE A 326 10.87 -7.42 -6.17
N GLU A 327 10.87 -6.61 -7.23
CA GLU A 327 11.09 -5.16 -7.12
C GLU A 327 10.05 -4.50 -6.21
N ILE A 328 8.78 -4.88 -6.34
CA ILE A 328 7.74 -4.37 -5.46
C ILE A 328 7.91 -4.91 -4.04
N ALA A 329 8.21 -6.20 -3.86
CA ALA A 329 8.41 -6.81 -2.55
C ALA A 329 9.56 -6.14 -1.77
N ARG A 330 10.67 -5.79 -2.43
CA ARG A 330 11.75 -5.00 -1.83
C ARG A 330 11.31 -3.60 -1.45
N LYS A 331 10.57 -2.93 -2.34
CA LYS A 331 10.04 -1.59 -2.08
C LYS A 331 9.13 -1.51 -0.86
N ILE A 332 8.37 -2.57 -0.59
CA ILE A 332 7.43 -2.65 0.55
C ILE A 332 8.00 -3.40 1.75
N ASP A 333 9.31 -3.68 1.73
CA ASP A 333 10.06 -4.36 2.80
C ASP A 333 9.53 -5.75 3.17
N THR A 334 8.92 -6.48 2.23
CA THR A 334 8.43 -7.85 2.47
C THR A 334 9.36 -8.93 1.93
N PHE A 335 10.33 -8.59 1.06
CA PHE A 335 11.15 -9.55 0.35
C PHE A 335 11.99 -10.42 1.30
N GLU A 336 12.76 -9.83 2.20
CA GLU A 336 13.67 -10.56 3.09
C GLU A 336 12.91 -11.53 4.01
N THR A 337 11.78 -11.11 4.55
CA THR A 337 10.89 -11.99 5.34
C THR A 337 10.33 -13.12 4.48
N SER A 338 9.93 -12.83 3.24
CA SER A 338 9.31 -13.83 2.36
C SER A 338 10.26 -14.97 1.94
N ILE A 339 11.57 -14.72 1.90
CA ILE A 339 12.58 -15.74 1.53
C ILE A 339 13.10 -16.57 2.70
N GLU A 340 12.65 -16.31 3.94
CA GLU A 340 12.97 -17.16 5.08
C GLU A 340 12.53 -18.61 4.83
N PRO A 341 13.33 -19.63 5.25
CA PRO A 341 13.17 -21.04 4.86
C PRO A 341 12.07 -21.77 5.66
N TYR A 342 10.90 -21.15 5.81
CA TYR A 342 9.74 -21.75 6.48
C TYR A 342 8.64 -21.98 5.45
N GLU A 343 8.23 -23.24 5.30
CA GLU A 343 7.29 -23.67 4.28
C GLU A 343 5.82 -23.46 4.71
N ASP A 344 4.99 -23.06 3.74
CA ASP A 344 3.55 -22.95 3.89
C ASP A 344 2.83 -24.30 3.79
N CYS A 345 1.58 -24.38 4.25
CA CYS A 345 0.75 -25.56 4.15
C CYS A 345 0.60 -26.11 2.73
N CYS A 346 0.71 -25.28 1.70
CA CYS A 346 0.59 -25.69 0.29
C CYS A 346 1.69 -26.62 -0.21
N THR A 347 2.82 -26.74 0.49
CA THR A 347 3.97 -27.56 0.10
C THR A 347 4.01 -28.92 0.81
N VAL A 348 3.21 -29.07 1.88
CA VAL A 348 3.25 -30.25 2.77
C VAL A 348 2.99 -31.58 2.05
N PHE A 349 1.98 -31.64 1.19
CA PHE A 349 1.59 -32.84 0.46
C PHE A 349 1.66 -32.63 -1.06
N THR A 350 2.81 -32.16 -1.54
CA THR A 350 2.99 -31.90 -2.98
C THR A 350 3.01 -33.21 -3.77
N PRO A 351 2.13 -33.39 -4.78
CA PRO A 351 2.10 -34.58 -5.60
C PRO A 351 3.36 -34.66 -6.46
N LYS A 352 3.84 -35.93 -6.70
CA LYS A 352 5.00 -36.15 -7.58
C LYS A 352 4.72 -35.73 -9.02
N HIS A 353 3.50 -35.91 -9.48
CA HIS A 353 3.05 -35.60 -10.85
C HIS A 353 1.76 -34.81 -10.84
N PRO A 354 1.81 -33.47 -10.54
CA PRO A 354 0.60 -32.65 -10.49
C PRO A 354 -0.02 -32.52 -11.88
N LYS A 355 -1.37 -32.49 -11.94
CA LYS A 355 -2.10 -32.30 -13.19
C LYS A 355 -2.01 -30.84 -13.64
N VAL A 356 -1.20 -30.55 -14.64
CA VAL A 356 -0.97 -29.18 -15.17
C VAL A 356 -2.08 -28.71 -16.11
N ARG A 357 -2.89 -29.63 -16.67
CA ARG A 357 -4.04 -29.32 -17.54
C ARG A 357 -5.28 -30.07 -17.04
N PRO A 358 -5.80 -29.72 -15.84
CA PRO A 358 -6.99 -30.36 -15.31
C PRO A 358 -8.23 -29.94 -16.11
N ARG A 359 -9.20 -30.85 -16.22
CA ARG A 359 -10.57 -30.53 -16.67
C ARG A 359 -11.43 -30.32 -15.43
N LEU A 360 -12.26 -29.31 -15.43
CA LEU A 360 -13.09 -28.99 -14.27
C LEU A 360 -13.96 -30.17 -13.84
N GLU A 361 -14.61 -30.85 -14.80
CA GLU A 361 -15.44 -32.02 -14.56
C GLU A 361 -14.68 -33.16 -13.81
N ASP A 362 -13.42 -33.40 -14.18
CA ASP A 362 -12.60 -34.45 -13.55
C ASP A 362 -12.21 -34.05 -12.11
N VAL A 363 -11.90 -32.76 -11.90
CA VAL A 363 -11.58 -32.21 -10.57
C VAL A 363 -12.78 -32.25 -9.65
N GLU A 364 -13.97 -31.83 -10.14
CA GLU A 364 -15.22 -31.87 -9.36
C GLU A 364 -15.63 -33.30 -9.04
N LYS A 365 -15.53 -34.21 -9.98
CA LYS A 365 -15.78 -35.64 -9.73
C LYS A 365 -14.84 -36.18 -8.64
N ALA A 366 -13.55 -35.84 -8.69
CA ALA A 366 -12.57 -36.25 -7.70
C ALA A 366 -12.84 -35.61 -6.33
N GLN A 367 -13.19 -34.32 -6.28
CA GLN A 367 -13.53 -33.63 -5.04
C GLN A 367 -14.81 -34.21 -4.41
N ASN A 368 -15.82 -34.52 -5.21
CA ASN A 368 -17.11 -35.06 -4.75
C ASN A 368 -17.06 -36.55 -4.36
N SER A 369 -15.89 -37.20 -4.43
CA SER A 369 -15.71 -38.57 -3.90
C SER A 369 -15.76 -38.64 -2.37
N PHE A 370 -15.62 -37.50 -1.71
CA PHE A 370 -15.69 -37.33 -0.27
C PHE A 370 -16.53 -36.09 0.09
N ASP A 371 -17.30 -36.17 1.17
CA ASP A 371 -18.06 -35.02 1.68
C ASP A 371 -17.17 -34.15 2.57
N PHE A 372 -16.64 -33.05 2.00
CA PHE A 372 -15.80 -32.08 2.70
C PHE A 372 -16.61 -31.07 3.53
N GLU A 373 -17.93 -30.99 3.38
CA GLU A 373 -18.75 -29.96 4.03
C GLU A 373 -18.60 -29.91 5.56
N PRO A 374 -18.61 -31.04 6.30
CA PRO A 374 -18.40 -30.99 7.76
C PRO A 374 -17.03 -30.43 8.16
N LEU A 375 -15.98 -30.75 7.38
CA LEU A 375 -14.61 -30.26 7.65
C LEU A 375 -14.47 -28.77 7.32
N ILE A 376 -15.09 -28.33 6.23
CA ILE A 376 -15.15 -26.91 5.85
C ILE A 376 -15.84 -26.10 6.94
N GLN A 377 -17.03 -26.56 7.39
CA GLN A 377 -17.78 -25.90 8.44
C GLN A 377 -16.96 -25.79 9.73
N LYS A 378 -16.33 -26.88 10.14
CA LYS A 378 -15.45 -26.91 11.32
C LYS A 378 -14.29 -25.91 11.18
N ALA A 379 -13.59 -25.90 10.05
CA ALA A 379 -12.48 -25.00 9.81
C ALA A 379 -12.89 -23.51 9.86
N VAL A 380 -14.10 -23.18 9.34
CA VAL A 380 -14.67 -21.82 9.41
C VAL A 380 -15.04 -21.44 10.85
N GLU A 381 -15.54 -22.38 11.67
CA GLU A 381 -15.91 -22.14 13.07
C GLU A 381 -14.69 -21.99 13.99
N GLU A 382 -13.64 -22.79 13.75
CA GLU A 382 -12.40 -22.78 14.52
C GLU A 382 -11.39 -21.72 14.04
N THR A 383 -11.76 -20.88 13.06
CA THR A 383 -10.90 -19.80 12.55
C THR A 383 -10.63 -18.77 13.63
N GLU A 384 -9.35 -18.54 13.93
CA GLU A 384 -8.89 -17.52 14.87
C GLU A 384 -8.76 -16.16 14.20
N LEU A 385 -9.16 -15.08 14.90
CA LEU A 385 -9.03 -13.71 14.45
C LEU A 385 -7.97 -12.96 15.26
N LYS A 386 -7.00 -12.38 14.56
CA LYS A 386 -6.02 -11.44 15.12
C LYS A 386 -6.10 -10.11 14.37
N ILE A 387 -5.98 -8.99 15.05
CA ILE A 387 -5.94 -7.66 14.43
C ILE A 387 -4.50 -7.17 14.45
N PHE A 388 -3.97 -6.89 13.26
CA PHE A 388 -2.71 -6.18 13.10
C PHE A 388 -3.01 -4.70 12.94
N GLU A 389 -2.65 -3.92 13.94
CA GLU A 389 -2.81 -2.47 13.93
C GLU A 389 -1.51 -1.80 13.52
N TYR A 390 -1.62 -0.67 12.82
CA TYR A 390 -0.46 0.19 12.61
C TYR A 390 -0.07 0.85 13.94
N ASN A 391 1.02 0.41 14.55
CA ASN A 391 1.47 0.83 15.88
C ASN A 391 2.94 1.31 15.92
N LYS A 392 3.41 1.97 14.86
CA LYS A 392 4.76 2.56 14.84
C LYS A 392 4.82 3.94 15.46
#